data_43e95e925cfc73ed7e8bb0f352030384
#
_entry.id   43e95e925cfc73ed7e8bb0f352030384
#
_cell.length_a   1.000
_cell.length_b   1.000
_cell.length_c   1.000
_cell.angle_alpha   90.00
_cell.angle_beta   90.00
_cell.angle_gamma   90.00
#
_symmetry.space_group_name_H-M   'P 1'
#
loop_
_entity.id
_entity.type
_entity.pdbx_description
1 polymer ?
#
loop_
_entity_poly.entity_id
_entity_poly.type
_entity_poly.pdbx_seq_one_letter_code
_entity_poly.pdbx_strand_id
1 'polypeptide(L)'
;MTASPIDRETEEALIPLSALQHHLFCPRQCALIHVEQLWAEDVATAEGRLLHEKADSGQPETRPGVRIARGVALRSVALGVSGKADVVEFHGGRRGAWGPPFPVEYKRGKPKAHRADEVQLCAQAICLEEVFGGPVDEGALFYGETRRRQTVAFDDTLRALTAQTAAAARAMIAAQITPAPVHMPACRRCSLEELCQPARLEKPPSVARWLAAQLGV
;
A
#
# COMPACT_ATOMS: atom_id res chain seq x y z
N MET A 1 19.35 7.38 -16.70
CA MET A 1 19.36 5.93 -16.97
C MET A 1 17.92 5.54 -17.17
N THR A 2 17.53 5.03 -18.32
CA THR A 2 16.17 4.55 -18.60
C THR A 2 16.14 3.08 -18.16
N ALA A 3 15.16 2.73 -17.30
CA ALA A 3 14.91 1.33 -16.98
C ALA A 3 14.71 0.55 -18.28
N SER A 4 15.30 -0.64 -18.36
CA SER A 4 15.13 -1.50 -19.53
C SER A 4 13.63 -1.75 -19.77
N PRO A 5 13.18 -1.73 -21.06
CA PRO A 5 11.83 -2.09 -21.37
C PRO A 5 11.57 -3.52 -20.90
N ILE A 6 10.49 -3.72 -20.16
CA ILE A 6 9.98 -5.06 -19.86
C ILE A 6 8.96 -5.44 -20.92
N ASP A 7 8.76 -6.74 -21.12
CA ASP A 7 7.72 -7.21 -22.02
C ASP A 7 6.32 -6.94 -21.42
N ARG A 8 5.32 -6.89 -22.31
CA ARG A 8 3.95 -6.55 -21.94
C ARG A 8 3.34 -7.55 -20.94
N GLU A 9 3.67 -8.83 -21.05
CA GLU A 9 3.15 -9.88 -20.17
C GLU A 9 3.66 -9.68 -18.74
N THR A 10 4.95 -9.37 -18.58
CA THR A 10 5.55 -9.05 -17.28
C THR A 10 4.90 -7.79 -16.68
N GLU A 11 4.63 -6.74 -17.48
CA GLU A 11 4.02 -5.51 -17.00
C GLU A 11 2.57 -5.71 -16.55
N GLU A 12 1.78 -6.50 -17.28
CA GLU A 12 0.40 -6.86 -16.94
C GLU A 12 0.31 -7.75 -15.69
N ALA A 13 1.39 -8.47 -15.34
CA ALA A 13 1.47 -9.33 -14.15
C ALA A 13 1.82 -8.57 -12.87
N LEU A 14 2.17 -7.28 -12.95
CA LEU A 14 2.50 -6.46 -11.77
C LEU A 14 1.24 -6.11 -10.99
N ILE A 15 1.28 -6.32 -9.66
CA ILE A 15 0.18 -5.90 -8.78
C ILE A 15 0.43 -4.48 -8.24
N PRO A 16 -0.63 -3.73 -7.85
CA PRO A 16 -0.45 -2.41 -7.25
C PRO A 16 0.36 -2.45 -5.94
N LEU A 17 1.27 -1.50 -5.74
CA LEU A 17 2.01 -1.32 -4.48
C LEU A 17 1.08 -1.27 -3.25
N SER A 18 -0.09 -0.65 -3.37
CA SER A 18 -1.10 -0.59 -2.31
C SER A 18 -1.65 -1.97 -1.92
N ALA A 19 -1.59 -2.97 -2.81
CA ALA A 19 -2.04 -4.32 -2.51
C ALA A 19 -1.25 -4.95 -1.34
N LEU A 20 0.04 -4.59 -1.19
CA LEU A 20 0.87 -5.06 -0.09
C LEU A 20 0.33 -4.58 1.27
N GLN A 21 0.02 -3.29 1.36
CA GLN A 21 -0.58 -2.70 2.55
C GLN A 21 -1.94 -3.35 2.87
N HIS A 22 -2.80 -3.50 1.86
CA HIS A 22 -4.11 -4.13 2.02
C HIS A 22 -3.98 -5.57 2.47
N HIS A 23 -3.06 -6.34 1.86
CA HIS A 23 -2.85 -7.76 2.20
C HIS A 23 -2.34 -7.95 3.63
N LEU A 24 -1.35 -7.14 4.05
CA LEU A 24 -0.80 -7.24 5.40
C LEU A 24 -1.80 -6.76 6.48
N PHE A 25 -2.67 -5.81 6.14
CA PHE A 25 -3.78 -5.41 7.01
C PHE A 25 -4.81 -6.53 7.13
N CYS A 26 -5.27 -7.08 6.01
CA CYS A 26 -6.24 -8.17 5.93
C CYS A 26 -6.22 -8.79 4.52
N PRO A 27 -5.85 -10.07 4.35
CA PRO A 27 -5.86 -10.71 3.03
C PRO A 27 -7.22 -10.63 2.33
N ARG A 28 -8.33 -10.75 3.08
CA ARG A 28 -9.66 -10.59 2.51
C ARG A 28 -9.94 -9.17 2.02
N GLN A 29 -9.50 -8.12 2.74
CA GLN A 29 -9.60 -6.74 2.24
C GLN A 29 -8.87 -6.59 0.90
N CYS A 30 -7.66 -7.13 0.81
CA CYS A 30 -6.88 -7.10 -0.42
C CYS A 30 -7.63 -7.82 -1.56
N ALA A 31 -8.20 -8.99 -1.31
CA ALA A 31 -8.98 -9.72 -2.32
C ALA A 31 -10.25 -8.97 -2.73
N LEU A 32 -11.02 -8.42 -1.78
CA LEU A 32 -12.22 -7.64 -2.10
C LEU A 32 -11.89 -6.44 -3.00
N ILE A 33 -10.75 -5.78 -2.78
CA ILE A 33 -10.34 -4.63 -3.60
C ILE A 33 -9.77 -5.08 -4.96
N HIS A 34 -8.85 -6.06 -4.98
CA HIS A 34 -8.02 -6.35 -6.15
C HIS A 34 -8.51 -7.56 -6.97
N VAL A 35 -9.32 -8.43 -6.41
CA VAL A 35 -9.94 -9.58 -7.12
C VAL A 35 -11.40 -9.29 -7.42
N GLU A 36 -12.20 -8.94 -6.40
CA GLU A 36 -13.63 -8.68 -6.56
C GLU A 36 -13.92 -7.25 -7.09
N GLN A 37 -12.91 -6.37 -7.17
CA GLN A 37 -13.03 -4.99 -7.62
C GLN A 37 -14.07 -4.17 -6.82
N LEU A 38 -14.24 -4.51 -5.53
CA LEU A 38 -15.14 -3.79 -4.64
C LEU A 38 -14.43 -2.56 -4.07
N TRP A 39 -15.09 -1.42 -4.18
CA TRP A 39 -14.63 -0.17 -3.62
C TRP A 39 -15.76 0.47 -2.81
N ALA A 40 -15.46 0.85 -1.57
CA ALA A 40 -16.33 1.68 -0.77
C ALA A 40 -15.57 2.95 -0.38
N GLU A 41 -16.11 4.10 -0.76
CA GLU A 41 -15.57 5.38 -0.36
C GLU A 41 -16.24 5.79 0.97
N ASP A 42 -15.41 5.91 2.01
CA ASP A 42 -15.79 6.55 3.26
C ASP A 42 -15.03 7.88 3.41
N VAL A 43 -15.33 8.64 4.46
CA VAL A 43 -14.66 9.92 4.74
C VAL A 43 -13.14 9.73 4.82
N ALA A 44 -12.69 8.59 5.35
CA ALA A 44 -11.27 8.31 5.51
C ALA A 44 -10.56 8.07 4.18
N THR A 45 -11.17 7.31 3.27
CA THR A 45 -10.62 7.06 1.93
C THR A 45 -10.66 8.31 1.06
N ALA A 46 -11.74 9.12 1.14
CA ALA A 46 -11.86 10.39 0.43
C ALA A 46 -10.80 11.41 0.86
N GLU A 47 -10.61 11.60 2.15
CA GLU A 47 -9.57 12.50 2.69
C GLU A 47 -8.16 11.98 2.41
N GLY A 48 -7.95 10.63 2.41
CA GLY A 48 -6.70 10.00 2.00
C GLY A 48 -6.37 10.35 0.55
N ARG A 49 -7.33 10.20 -0.36
CA ARG A 49 -7.17 10.57 -1.78
C ARG A 49 -6.79 12.04 -1.95
N LEU A 50 -7.48 12.97 -1.27
CA LEU A 50 -7.16 14.39 -1.31
C LEU A 50 -5.74 14.70 -0.79
N LEU A 51 -5.26 13.94 0.19
CA LEU A 51 -3.89 14.10 0.70
C LEU A 51 -2.85 13.65 -0.35
N HIS A 52 -3.09 12.52 -1.02
CA HIS A 52 -2.24 12.05 -2.12
C HIS A 52 -2.29 13.01 -3.32
N GLU A 53 -3.47 13.50 -3.71
CA GLU A 53 -3.60 14.51 -4.77
C GLU A 53 -2.80 15.78 -4.46
N LYS A 54 -2.83 16.26 -3.22
CA LYS A 54 -2.01 17.41 -2.78
C LYS A 54 -0.51 17.10 -2.81
N ALA A 55 -0.11 15.88 -2.42
CA ALA A 55 1.27 15.46 -2.50
C ALA A 55 1.75 15.33 -3.96
N ASP A 56 0.89 14.85 -4.86
CA ASP A 56 1.17 14.61 -6.28
C ASP A 56 1.08 15.90 -7.14
N SER A 57 0.19 16.84 -6.80
CA SER A 57 -0.05 18.07 -7.57
C SER A 57 1.06 19.13 -7.48
N GLY A 58 2.03 18.93 -6.58
CA GLY A 58 3.15 19.86 -6.41
C GLY A 58 4.14 19.78 -7.56
N GLN A 59 4.57 20.94 -8.07
CA GLN A 59 5.72 21.03 -8.97
C GLN A 59 6.97 20.46 -8.31
N PRO A 60 7.93 19.90 -9.07
CA PRO A 60 9.24 19.54 -8.54
C PRO A 60 9.84 20.74 -7.79
N GLU A 61 10.20 20.53 -6.54
CA GLU A 61 10.72 21.58 -5.66
C GLU A 61 12.20 21.31 -5.39
N THR A 62 13.00 22.37 -5.39
CA THR A 62 14.40 22.29 -5.00
C THR A 62 14.61 23.20 -3.79
N ARG A 63 15.04 22.61 -2.68
CA ARG A 63 15.49 23.33 -1.48
C ARG A 63 17.01 23.24 -1.39
N PRO A 64 17.69 24.11 -0.64
CA PRO A 64 19.13 23.99 -0.46
C PRO A 64 19.52 22.57 0.00
N GLY A 65 20.28 21.85 -0.85
CA GLY A 65 20.72 20.49 -0.58
C GLY A 65 19.69 19.36 -0.75
N VAL A 66 18.43 19.66 -1.12
CA VAL A 66 17.39 18.65 -1.33
C VAL A 66 16.61 18.94 -2.61
N ARG A 67 16.47 17.92 -3.44
CA ARG A 67 15.59 17.94 -4.60
C ARG A 67 14.38 17.04 -4.33
N ILE A 68 13.18 17.49 -4.65
CA ILE A 68 11.92 16.82 -4.35
C ILE A 68 11.24 16.48 -5.66
N ALA A 69 10.97 15.20 -5.89
CA ALA A 69 10.10 14.70 -6.95
C ALA A 69 8.78 14.21 -6.36
N ARG A 70 7.68 14.43 -7.07
CA ARG A 70 6.32 14.09 -6.62
C ARG A 70 5.64 13.18 -7.62
N GLY A 71 4.76 12.28 -7.13
CA GLY A 71 4.01 11.36 -7.99
C GLY A 71 4.91 10.45 -8.82
N VAL A 72 6.02 9.99 -8.24
CA VAL A 72 7.06 9.24 -8.97
C VAL A 72 6.55 7.85 -9.31
N ALA A 73 6.43 7.54 -10.60
CA ALA A 73 6.08 6.19 -11.04
C ALA A 73 7.17 5.20 -10.66
N LEU A 74 6.76 4.11 -10.04
CA LEU A 74 7.63 3.06 -9.51
C LEU A 74 7.20 1.69 -10.03
N ARG A 75 8.19 0.82 -10.22
CA ARG A 75 7.98 -0.62 -10.45
C ARG A 75 9.16 -1.42 -9.91
N SER A 76 8.88 -2.65 -9.53
CA SER A 76 9.89 -3.66 -9.23
C SER A 76 9.47 -4.98 -9.88
N VAL A 77 10.30 -5.49 -10.80
CA VAL A 77 10.08 -6.80 -11.41
C VAL A 77 10.35 -7.91 -10.41
N ALA A 78 11.35 -7.72 -9.55
CA ALA A 78 11.70 -8.69 -8.52
C ALA A 78 10.55 -8.90 -7.51
N LEU A 79 9.91 -7.82 -7.04
CA LEU A 79 8.72 -7.91 -6.19
C LEU A 79 7.44 -8.21 -6.97
N GLY A 80 7.39 -7.92 -8.28
CA GLY A 80 6.20 -8.00 -9.09
C GLY A 80 5.15 -6.94 -8.75
N VAL A 81 5.57 -5.70 -8.53
CA VAL A 81 4.71 -4.59 -8.12
C VAL A 81 4.92 -3.35 -8.99
N SER A 82 3.87 -2.53 -9.11
CA SER A 82 3.94 -1.20 -9.72
C SER A 82 3.06 -0.20 -8.97
N GLY A 83 3.33 1.09 -9.16
CA GLY A 83 2.54 2.15 -8.52
C GLY A 83 3.24 3.50 -8.54
N LYS A 84 2.98 4.32 -7.54
CA LYS A 84 3.59 5.64 -7.39
C LYS A 84 4.08 5.84 -5.95
N ALA A 85 5.19 6.59 -5.81
CA ALA A 85 5.55 7.21 -4.54
C ALA A 85 4.99 8.64 -4.51
N ASP A 86 4.41 9.05 -3.39
CA ASP A 86 3.89 10.41 -3.22
C ASP A 86 5.00 11.44 -3.38
N VAL A 87 6.10 11.20 -2.70
CA VAL A 87 7.28 12.07 -2.72
C VAL A 87 8.55 11.23 -2.66
N VAL A 88 9.55 11.63 -3.45
CA VAL A 88 10.92 11.14 -3.35
C VAL A 88 11.85 12.34 -3.18
N GLU A 89 12.56 12.40 -2.07
CA GLU A 89 13.58 13.38 -1.79
C GLU A 89 14.96 12.85 -2.19
N PHE A 90 15.79 13.72 -2.75
CA PHE A 90 17.17 13.41 -3.11
C PHE A 90 18.09 14.35 -2.34
N HIS A 91 18.84 13.80 -1.39
CA HIS A 91 19.67 14.57 -0.47
C HIS A 91 21.13 14.64 -0.93
N GLY A 92 21.77 15.79 -0.82
CA GLY A 92 23.21 15.95 -0.97
C GLY A 92 23.78 15.75 -2.38
N GLY A 93 22.98 15.79 -3.42
CA GLY A 93 23.43 15.68 -4.81
C GLY A 93 24.35 16.85 -5.21
N ARG A 94 25.42 16.57 -5.98
CA ARG A 94 26.23 17.60 -6.63
C ARG A 94 25.47 18.19 -7.82
N ARG A 95 25.86 19.39 -8.27
CA ARG A 95 25.26 20.06 -9.44
C ARG A 95 25.25 19.09 -10.65
N GLY A 96 24.05 18.70 -11.11
CA GLY A 96 23.87 17.78 -12.23
C GLY A 96 23.74 16.28 -11.87
N ALA A 97 23.90 15.89 -10.59
CA ALA A 97 23.69 14.54 -10.12
C ALA A 97 22.60 14.49 -9.02
N TRP A 98 21.84 13.42 -8.98
CA TRP A 98 20.88 13.14 -7.92
C TRP A 98 21.63 12.60 -6.69
N GLY A 99 21.26 13.03 -5.49
CA GLY A 99 21.67 12.36 -4.26
C GLY A 99 20.93 11.02 -4.10
N PRO A 100 21.18 10.26 -3.01
CA PRO A 100 20.45 9.05 -2.72
C PRO A 100 18.95 9.34 -2.57
N PRO A 101 18.06 8.48 -3.14
CA PRO A 101 16.63 8.66 -3.03
C PRO A 101 16.15 8.33 -1.61
N PHE A 102 15.19 9.10 -1.14
CA PHE A 102 14.54 8.94 0.16
C PHE A 102 13.02 9.03 -0.05
N PRO A 103 12.28 7.90 -0.06
CA PRO A 103 10.84 7.90 -0.26
C PRO A 103 10.09 8.44 0.96
N VAL A 104 9.04 9.21 0.71
CA VAL A 104 8.14 9.75 1.73
C VAL A 104 6.71 9.46 1.33
N GLU A 105 6.06 8.62 2.10
CA GLU A 105 4.67 8.23 1.90
C GLU A 105 3.74 9.00 2.84
N TYR A 106 2.68 9.56 2.30
CA TYR A 106 1.69 10.33 3.05
C TYR A 106 0.53 9.44 3.51
N LYS A 107 0.25 9.45 4.80
CA LYS A 107 -0.87 8.73 5.42
C LYS A 107 -1.78 9.71 6.14
N ARG A 108 -3.10 9.63 5.90
CA ARG A 108 -4.09 10.51 6.51
C ARG A 108 -4.11 10.41 8.04
N GLY A 109 -4.11 9.18 8.57
CA GLY A 109 -4.37 8.90 9.98
C GLY A 109 -3.19 9.12 10.92
N LYS A 110 -3.14 8.26 11.95
CA LYS A 110 -2.06 8.15 12.94
C LYS A 110 -1.16 6.94 12.66
N PRO A 111 0.04 6.89 13.23
CA PRO A 111 0.86 5.69 13.23
C PRO A 111 0.06 4.47 13.70
N LYS A 112 0.22 3.35 12.99
CA LYS A 112 -0.50 2.10 13.26
C LYS A 112 0.39 1.13 14.02
N ALA A 113 -0.23 0.24 14.82
CA ALA A 113 0.52 -0.80 15.54
C ALA A 113 1.06 -1.92 14.63
N HIS A 114 0.56 -2.02 13.38
CA HIS A 114 0.99 -3.02 12.40
C HIS A 114 1.87 -2.39 11.31
N ARG A 115 2.76 -3.17 10.74
CA ARG A 115 3.80 -2.71 9.79
C ARG A 115 3.30 -2.51 8.34
N ALA A 116 1.99 -2.49 8.08
CA ALA A 116 1.47 -2.44 6.70
C ALA A 116 1.91 -1.18 5.92
N ASP A 117 1.94 -0.01 6.60
CA ASP A 117 2.42 1.22 5.97
C ASP A 117 3.93 1.17 5.72
N GLU A 118 4.70 0.53 6.62
CA GLU A 118 6.15 0.35 6.49
C GLU A 118 6.49 -0.61 5.33
N VAL A 119 5.71 -1.69 5.15
CA VAL A 119 5.88 -2.63 4.03
C VAL A 119 5.65 -1.93 2.69
N GLN A 120 4.63 -1.09 2.58
CA GLN A 120 4.40 -0.32 1.36
C GLN A 120 5.57 0.65 1.08
N LEU A 121 6.07 1.35 2.10
CA LEU A 121 7.20 2.26 1.97
C LEU A 121 8.50 1.52 1.61
N CYS A 122 8.75 0.37 2.23
CA CYS A 122 9.90 -0.47 1.91
C CYS A 122 9.84 -1.01 0.45
N ALA A 123 8.65 -1.36 -0.04
CA ALA A 123 8.48 -1.75 -1.43
C ALA A 123 8.80 -0.59 -2.40
N GLN A 124 8.47 0.65 -2.04
CA GLN A 124 8.89 1.83 -2.81
C GLN A 124 10.41 1.98 -2.82
N ALA A 125 11.08 1.73 -1.69
CA ALA A 125 12.54 1.76 -1.61
C ALA A 125 13.18 0.72 -2.55
N ILE A 126 12.68 -0.51 -2.55
CA ILE A 126 13.16 -1.58 -3.44
C ILE A 126 12.96 -1.20 -4.92
N CYS A 127 11.81 -0.59 -5.27
CA CYS A 127 11.61 -0.05 -6.63
C CYS A 127 12.65 1.02 -6.99
N LEU A 128 12.97 1.92 -6.05
CA LEU A 128 13.98 2.96 -6.27
C LEU A 128 15.40 2.38 -6.41
N GLU A 129 15.72 1.33 -5.65
CA GLU A 129 16.99 0.61 -5.79
C GLU A 129 17.17 0.01 -7.18
N GLU A 130 16.12 -0.58 -7.76
CA GLU A 130 16.16 -1.11 -9.13
C GLU A 130 16.39 -0.01 -10.18
N VAL A 131 15.88 1.19 -9.95
CA VAL A 131 16.03 2.33 -10.88
C VAL A 131 17.38 3.02 -10.74
N PHE A 132 17.83 3.25 -9.51
CA PHE A 132 19.02 4.06 -9.22
C PHE A 132 20.29 3.23 -9.04
N GLY A 133 20.18 1.91 -8.83
CA GLY A 133 21.31 0.98 -8.73
C GLY A 133 22.12 1.11 -7.43
N GLY A 134 21.51 1.65 -6.38
CA GLY A 134 22.13 1.82 -5.07
C GLY A 134 21.16 1.54 -3.94
N PRO A 135 21.64 1.25 -2.71
CA PRO A 135 20.77 0.95 -1.57
C PRO A 135 19.96 2.16 -1.14
N VAL A 136 18.76 1.89 -0.66
CA VAL A 136 17.86 2.85 0.00
C VAL A 136 17.60 2.32 1.40
N ASP A 137 18.32 2.84 2.38
CA ASP A 137 18.35 2.26 3.73
C ASP A 137 17.20 2.74 4.62
N GLU A 138 16.59 3.88 4.27
CA GLU A 138 15.51 4.49 5.05
C GLU A 138 14.57 5.34 4.19
N GLY A 139 13.40 5.60 4.74
CA GLY A 139 12.38 6.50 4.20
C GLY A 139 11.54 7.10 5.32
N ALA A 140 10.43 7.76 5.00
CA ALA A 140 9.56 8.31 6.01
C ALA A 140 8.08 8.13 5.71
N LEU A 141 7.29 7.95 6.77
CA LEU A 141 5.84 8.03 6.77
C LEU A 141 5.43 9.40 7.33
N PHE A 142 4.65 10.15 6.59
CA PHE A 142 4.06 11.41 7.07
C PHE A 142 2.59 11.18 7.42
N TYR A 143 2.25 11.31 8.69
CA TYR A 143 0.89 11.14 9.18
C TYR A 143 0.16 12.49 9.30
N GLY A 144 -0.85 12.70 8.46
CA GLY A 144 -1.56 13.97 8.32
C GLY A 144 -2.30 14.41 9.60
N GLU A 145 -2.84 13.49 10.38
CA GLU A 145 -3.56 13.78 11.61
C GLU A 145 -2.63 14.31 12.72
N THR A 146 -1.45 13.72 12.84
CA THR A 146 -0.44 14.17 13.82
C THR A 146 0.50 15.22 13.26
N ARG A 147 0.50 15.43 11.92
CA ARG A 147 1.45 16.26 11.18
C ARG A 147 2.92 15.94 11.52
N ARG A 148 3.20 14.67 11.77
CA ARG A 148 4.53 14.18 12.12
C ARG A 148 5.06 13.24 11.05
N ARG A 149 6.35 13.36 10.82
CA ARG A 149 7.15 12.47 9.99
C ARG A 149 7.82 11.43 10.88
N GLN A 150 7.69 10.17 10.53
CA GLN A 150 8.33 9.04 11.20
C GLN A 150 9.31 8.42 10.22
N THR A 151 10.59 8.41 10.54
CA THR A 151 11.61 7.69 9.77
C THR A 151 11.45 6.19 9.99
N VAL A 152 11.62 5.43 8.92
CA VAL A 152 11.56 3.97 8.89
C VAL A 152 12.85 3.46 8.28
N ALA A 153 13.62 2.70 9.04
CA ALA A 153 14.79 1.98 8.53
C ALA A 153 14.34 0.69 7.82
N PHE A 154 14.91 0.43 6.66
CA PHE A 154 14.60 -0.76 5.87
C PHE A 154 15.58 -1.90 6.17
N ASP A 155 15.49 -2.41 7.40
CA ASP A 155 16.28 -3.53 7.88
C ASP A 155 15.93 -4.85 7.15
N ASP A 156 16.75 -5.87 7.33
CA ASP A 156 16.56 -7.20 6.70
C ASP A 156 15.20 -7.81 7.08
N THR A 157 14.72 -7.56 8.30
CA THR A 157 13.42 -8.07 8.78
C THR A 157 12.27 -7.44 8.00
N LEU A 158 12.29 -6.12 7.80
CA LEU A 158 11.26 -5.42 7.04
C LEU A 158 11.34 -5.78 5.55
N ARG A 159 12.54 -5.88 4.99
CA ARG A 159 12.74 -6.32 3.59
C ARG A 159 12.21 -7.74 3.37
N ALA A 160 12.51 -8.67 4.25
CA ALA A 160 11.99 -10.04 4.18
C ALA A 160 10.45 -10.07 4.30
N LEU A 161 9.87 -9.32 5.24
CA LEU A 161 8.41 -9.18 5.38
C LEU A 161 7.77 -8.59 4.11
N THR A 162 8.41 -7.61 3.50
CA THR A 162 7.94 -6.97 2.26
C THR A 162 7.93 -7.97 1.10
N ALA A 163 9.01 -8.73 0.91
CA ALA A 163 9.09 -9.75 -0.11
C ALA A 163 8.06 -10.87 0.08
N GLN A 164 7.90 -11.36 1.31
CA GLN A 164 6.88 -12.37 1.65
C GLN A 164 5.46 -11.85 1.39
N THR A 165 5.17 -10.61 1.78
CA THR A 165 3.85 -9.99 1.57
C THR A 165 3.57 -9.83 0.08
N ALA A 166 4.55 -9.40 -0.71
CA ALA A 166 4.41 -9.25 -2.16
C ALA A 166 4.14 -10.62 -2.82
N ALA A 167 4.90 -11.65 -2.47
CA ALA A 167 4.69 -13.00 -2.99
C ALA A 167 3.30 -13.55 -2.64
N ALA A 168 2.85 -13.39 -1.39
CA ALA A 168 1.55 -13.86 -0.93
C ALA A 168 0.38 -13.10 -1.60
N ALA A 169 0.47 -11.77 -1.71
CA ALA A 169 -0.54 -10.95 -2.38
C ALA A 169 -0.66 -11.32 -3.87
N ARG A 170 0.48 -11.46 -4.56
CA ARG A 170 0.52 -11.88 -5.98
C ARG A 170 -0.11 -13.26 -6.18
N ALA A 171 0.28 -14.24 -5.36
CA ALA A 171 -0.27 -15.60 -5.45
C ALA A 171 -1.80 -15.61 -5.25
N MET A 172 -2.31 -14.87 -4.26
CA MET A 172 -3.75 -14.74 -3.99
C MET A 172 -4.49 -14.09 -5.16
N ILE A 173 -3.97 -12.99 -5.70
CA ILE A 173 -4.59 -12.26 -6.82
C ILE A 173 -4.55 -13.12 -8.09
N ALA A 174 -3.42 -13.76 -8.40
CA ALA A 174 -3.29 -14.65 -9.56
C ALA A 174 -4.22 -15.86 -9.48
N ALA A 175 -4.42 -16.40 -8.29
CA ALA A 175 -5.34 -17.52 -8.07
C ALA A 175 -6.83 -17.10 -8.05
N GLN A 176 -7.13 -15.80 -8.08
CA GLN A 176 -8.48 -15.25 -8.00
C GLN A 176 -9.24 -15.76 -6.75
N ILE A 177 -8.53 -15.84 -5.61
CA ILE A 177 -9.10 -16.37 -4.36
C ILE A 177 -9.45 -15.23 -3.42
N THR A 178 -10.70 -15.21 -2.95
CA THR A 178 -11.16 -14.37 -1.86
C THR A 178 -11.24 -15.18 -0.57
N PRO A 179 -10.32 -14.96 0.41
CA PRO A 179 -10.33 -15.71 1.66
C PRO A 179 -11.64 -15.55 2.45
N ALA A 180 -11.99 -16.56 3.25
CA ALA A 180 -13.12 -16.46 4.16
C ALA A 180 -12.95 -15.28 5.14
N PRO A 181 -14.05 -14.63 5.58
CA PRO A 181 -13.98 -13.55 6.55
C PRO A 181 -13.53 -14.04 7.91
N VAL A 182 -12.67 -13.24 8.55
CA VAL A 182 -12.29 -13.42 9.96
C VAL A 182 -12.60 -12.11 10.67
N HIS A 183 -13.45 -12.15 11.69
CA HIS A 183 -13.78 -10.95 12.45
C HIS A 183 -12.66 -10.63 13.45
N MET A 184 -12.11 -9.42 13.36
CA MET A 184 -11.02 -8.95 14.21
C MET A 184 -11.22 -7.47 14.60
N PRO A 185 -10.59 -6.97 15.68
CA PRO A 185 -10.74 -5.58 16.11
C PRO A 185 -10.41 -4.54 15.05
N ALA A 186 -9.55 -4.88 14.09
CA ALA A 186 -9.17 -4.02 12.97
C ALA A 186 -10.33 -3.78 11.99
N CYS A 187 -11.34 -4.66 11.92
CA CYS A 187 -12.51 -4.52 11.04
C CYS A 187 -13.24 -3.18 11.24
N ARG A 188 -13.36 -2.71 12.48
CA ARG A 188 -14.00 -1.41 12.81
C ARG A 188 -13.35 -0.19 12.13
N ARG A 189 -12.18 -0.34 11.55
CA ARG A 189 -11.45 0.71 10.83
C ARG A 189 -11.27 0.37 9.35
N CYS A 190 -11.99 -0.64 8.87
CA CYS A 190 -11.94 -1.08 7.50
C CYS A 190 -13.12 -0.44 6.73
N SER A 191 -12.82 0.33 5.67
CA SER A 191 -13.85 0.92 4.81
C SER A 191 -14.79 -0.12 4.18
N LEU A 192 -14.38 -1.37 4.12
CA LEU A 192 -15.17 -2.47 3.57
C LEU A 192 -15.92 -3.27 4.63
N GLU A 193 -15.98 -2.86 5.91
CA GLU A 193 -16.63 -3.65 6.97
C GLU A 193 -18.08 -3.94 6.65
N GLU A 194 -18.84 -2.94 6.17
CA GLU A 194 -20.25 -3.09 5.82
C GLU A 194 -20.50 -4.03 4.64
N LEU A 195 -19.61 -4.02 3.65
CA LEU A 195 -19.68 -4.94 2.49
C LEU A 195 -19.20 -6.34 2.86
N CYS A 196 -18.11 -6.41 3.64
CA CYS A 196 -17.50 -7.67 4.06
C CYS A 196 -18.33 -8.45 5.09
N GLN A 197 -19.03 -7.74 5.98
CA GLN A 197 -19.84 -8.26 7.09
C GLN A 197 -19.16 -9.42 7.86
N PRO A 198 -17.91 -9.27 8.35
CA PRO A 198 -17.11 -10.38 8.84
C PRO A 198 -17.75 -11.09 10.04
N ALA A 199 -18.33 -10.34 10.98
CA ALA A 199 -19.01 -10.92 12.15
C ALA A 199 -20.22 -11.77 11.78
N ARG A 200 -20.95 -11.42 10.71
CA ARG A 200 -22.12 -12.18 10.23
C ARG A 200 -21.72 -13.44 9.50
N LEU A 201 -20.71 -13.34 8.65
CA LEU A 201 -20.28 -14.44 7.78
C LEU A 201 -19.42 -15.46 8.52
N GLU A 202 -18.68 -15.05 9.55
CA GLU A 202 -17.94 -15.98 10.42
C GLU A 202 -18.89 -16.89 11.23
N LYS A 203 -20.03 -16.33 11.66
CA LYS A 203 -21.08 -17.05 12.41
C LYS A 203 -22.44 -16.80 11.76
N PRO A 204 -22.70 -17.40 10.59
CA PRO A 204 -23.93 -17.14 9.86
C PRO A 204 -25.16 -17.56 10.69
N PRO A 205 -26.19 -16.71 10.77
CA PRO A 205 -27.43 -17.09 11.42
C PRO A 205 -28.09 -18.28 10.70
N SER A 206 -28.74 -19.16 11.46
CA SER A 206 -29.48 -20.26 10.87
C SER A 206 -30.63 -19.73 10.00
N VAL A 207 -30.58 -20.03 8.71
CA VAL A 207 -31.64 -19.66 7.75
C VAL A 207 -32.99 -20.26 8.19
N ALA A 208 -32.99 -21.51 8.65
CA ALA A 208 -34.21 -22.19 9.16
C ALA A 208 -34.81 -21.43 10.36
N ARG A 209 -33.99 -21.03 11.32
CA ARG A 209 -34.44 -20.25 12.48
C ARG A 209 -34.98 -18.87 12.07
N TRP A 210 -34.30 -18.21 11.13
CA TRP A 210 -34.77 -16.93 10.62
C TRP A 210 -36.11 -17.07 9.90
N LEU A 211 -36.27 -18.08 9.03
CA LEU A 211 -37.53 -18.36 8.33
C LEU A 211 -38.65 -18.66 9.31
N ALA A 212 -38.40 -19.54 10.31
CA ALA A 212 -39.39 -19.86 11.33
C ALA A 212 -39.88 -18.58 12.07
N ALA A 213 -38.94 -17.69 12.43
CA ALA A 213 -39.31 -16.43 13.07
C ALA A 213 -40.12 -15.48 12.15
N GLN A 214 -39.88 -15.49 10.83
CA GLN A 214 -40.66 -14.70 9.86
C GLN A 214 -42.05 -15.27 9.60
N LEU A 215 -42.18 -16.59 9.66
CA LEU A 215 -43.42 -17.33 9.38
C LEU A 215 -44.28 -17.54 10.63
N GLY A 216 -43.77 -17.21 11.82
CA GLY A 216 -44.47 -17.35 13.08
C GLY A 216 -44.66 -18.81 13.51
N VAL A 217 -43.77 -19.71 13.09
CA VAL A 217 -43.76 -21.16 13.39
C VAL A 217 -42.55 -21.54 14.19
#